data_ec4ef739c983bce4342cf4b70c227b95
#
_entry.id   ec4ef739c983bce4342cf4b70c227b95
#
_cell.length_a   1.000
_cell.length_b   1.000
_cell.length_c   1.000
_cell.angle_alpha   90.00
_cell.angle_beta   90.00
_cell.angle_gamma   90.00
#
_symmetry.space_group_name_H-M   'P 1'
#
loop_
_entity.id
_entity.type
_entity.pdbx_description
1 polymer ?
#
loop_
_entity_poly.entity_id
_entity_poly.type
_entity_poly.pdbx_seq_one_letter_code
_entity_poly.pdbx_strand_id
1 'polypeptide(L)'
;MRYRNGWVADSYIRARDLSKVYSSGGSDLVVFSELNLDVERGEMLALVGESGAGKSTLLHLLGGLDRPSNGTIHYGATEISRLADSEQAGFRNREIGFVWQIHYLLPEFTALENVMMPLLIRGWPHARAASESLARLEEVGLRARASHRAGELSGGEQQRAVLARALVGSPSVLLADEPSGNLDFRTGEMIFSLLEGLHRSHRLTSVLVTHNPSFARRCDRVLSLENGGLAPLPEPTNSHPASEPEYL
;
A
#
# COMPACT_ATOMS: atom_id res chain seq x y z
N MET A 1 8.54 21.37 -13.83
CA MET A 1 7.68 20.37 -14.51
C MET A 1 6.52 21.09 -15.19
N ARG A 2 6.24 20.82 -16.46
CA ARG A 2 5.15 21.52 -17.18
C ARG A 2 3.90 20.66 -17.14
N TYR A 3 2.89 21.12 -16.43
CA TYR A 3 1.54 20.57 -16.49
C TYR A 3 0.96 20.85 -17.88
N ARG A 4 0.75 19.84 -18.69
CA ARG A 4 -0.07 19.91 -19.89
C ARG A 4 -1.47 19.40 -19.49
N ASN A 5 -2.44 20.29 -19.42
CA ASN A 5 -3.84 20.01 -19.02
C ASN A 5 -4.01 19.54 -17.55
N GLY A 6 -3.18 20.00 -16.61
CA GLY A 6 -3.30 19.66 -15.20
C GLY A 6 -2.85 18.23 -14.81
N TRP A 7 -2.27 17.45 -15.74
CA TRP A 7 -1.89 16.05 -15.53
C TRP A 7 -0.38 15.86 -15.58
N VAL A 8 0.14 14.96 -14.73
CA VAL A 8 1.56 14.57 -14.77
C VAL A 8 1.76 13.62 -15.96
N ALA A 9 2.72 13.92 -16.83
CA ALA A 9 2.91 13.20 -18.10
C ALA A 9 3.34 11.72 -17.94
N ASP A 10 3.84 11.31 -16.75
CA ASP A 10 4.41 9.99 -16.48
C ASP A 10 3.66 9.22 -15.36
N SER A 11 2.38 9.54 -15.10
CA SER A 11 1.60 8.84 -14.06
C SER A 11 1.42 7.36 -14.40
N TYR A 12 1.85 6.49 -13.47
CA TYR A 12 1.69 5.05 -13.60
C TYR A 12 0.32 4.57 -13.11
N ILE A 13 -0.13 5.08 -11.94
CA ILE A 13 -1.49 4.84 -11.44
C ILE A 13 -2.30 6.09 -11.67
N ARG A 14 -3.48 5.96 -12.30
CA ARG A 14 -4.39 7.06 -12.58
C ARG A 14 -5.80 6.66 -12.19
N ALA A 15 -6.39 7.38 -11.24
CA ALA A 15 -7.82 7.33 -10.95
C ALA A 15 -8.48 8.60 -11.50
N ARG A 16 -9.63 8.46 -12.17
CA ARG A 16 -10.35 9.56 -12.80
C ARG A 16 -11.83 9.52 -12.43
N ASP A 17 -12.31 10.64 -11.92
CA ASP A 17 -13.71 10.85 -11.53
C ASP A 17 -14.25 9.72 -10.64
N LEU A 18 -13.35 9.22 -9.77
CA LEU A 18 -13.59 8.01 -8.99
C LEU A 18 -14.62 8.29 -7.90
N SER A 19 -15.69 7.54 -7.90
CA SER A 19 -16.75 7.65 -6.90
C SER A 19 -17.03 6.28 -6.26
N LYS A 20 -17.32 6.30 -4.95
CA LYS A 20 -17.75 5.10 -4.22
C LYS A 20 -18.92 5.41 -3.32
N VAL A 21 -19.97 4.66 -3.54
CA VAL A 21 -21.22 4.69 -2.75
C VAL A 21 -21.52 3.28 -2.27
N TYR A 22 -21.78 3.13 -0.99
CA TYR A 22 -22.31 1.89 -0.42
C TYR A 22 -23.79 2.07 -0.10
N SER A 23 -24.63 1.24 -0.68
CA SER A 23 -26.08 1.23 -0.41
C SER A 23 -26.42 0.14 0.58
N SER A 24 -27.04 0.50 1.71
CA SER A 24 -27.48 -0.44 2.74
C SER A 24 -28.78 0.04 3.39
N GLY A 25 -29.79 -0.82 3.44
CA GLY A 25 -31.02 -0.56 4.19
C GLY A 25 -31.81 0.67 3.73
N GLY A 26 -31.71 1.08 2.45
CA GLY A 26 -32.41 2.25 1.91
C GLY A 26 -31.70 3.58 2.14
N SER A 27 -30.48 3.59 2.64
CA SER A 27 -29.61 4.75 2.74
C SER A 27 -28.32 4.55 1.93
N ASP A 28 -27.86 5.63 1.30
CA ASP A 28 -26.61 5.66 0.57
C ASP A 28 -25.52 6.35 1.39
N LEU A 29 -24.41 5.66 1.57
CA LEU A 29 -23.20 6.24 2.15
C LEU A 29 -22.24 6.59 1.01
N VAL A 30 -22.11 7.86 0.71
CA VAL A 30 -21.10 8.37 -0.24
C VAL A 30 -19.79 8.48 0.48
N VAL A 31 -18.78 7.69 0.08
CA VAL A 31 -17.43 7.74 0.66
C VAL A 31 -16.63 8.86 0.04
N PHE A 32 -16.65 8.96 -1.28
CA PHE A 32 -16.11 10.07 -2.08
C PHE A 32 -16.77 10.10 -3.46
N SER A 33 -16.73 11.27 -4.10
CA SER A 33 -17.20 11.47 -5.47
C SER A 33 -16.20 12.29 -6.27
N GLU A 34 -16.06 11.95 -7.56
CA GLU A 34 -15.20 12.65 -8.53
C GLU A 34 -13.74 12.80 -8.07
N LEU A 35 -13.24 11.84 -7.26
CA LEU A 35 -11.87 11.84 -6.77
C LEU A 35 -10.90 11.54 -7.92
N ASN A 36 -9.86 12.38 -8.02
CA ASN A 36 -8.81 12.22 -9.02
C ASN A 36 -7.46 12.01 -8.33
N LEU A 37 -6.70 11.01 -8.77
CA LEU A 37 -5.39 10.68 -8.23
C LEU A 37 -4.44 10.30 -9.36
N ASP A 38 -3.23 10.84 -9.29
CA ASP A 38 -2.08 10.45 -10.10
C ASP A 38 -0.95 10.00 -9.18
N VAL A 39 -0.30 8.87 -9.49
CA VAL A 39 0.91 8.40 -8.83
C VAL A 39 1.95 8.12 -9.91
N GLU A 40 3.12 8.73 -9.78
CA GLU A 40 4.22 8.56 -10.73
C GLU A 40 4.87 7.17 -10.57
N ARG A 41 5.51 6.68 -11.62
CA ARG A 41 6.26 5.43 -11.53
C ARG A 41 7.43 5.57 -10.57
N GLY A 42 7.52 4.65 -9.61
CA GLY A 42 8.58 4.66 -8.59
C GLY A 42 8.35 5.65 -7.45
N GLU A 43 7.19 6.32 -7.41
CA GLU A 43 6.81 7.22 -6.33
C GLU A 43 6.35 6.45 -5.10
N MET A 44 6.73 6.91 -3.91
CA MET A 44 6.15 6.51 -2.63
C MET A 44 5.19 7.59 -2.16
N LEU A 45 3.89 7.38 -2.33
CA LEU A 45 2.82 8.29 -1.93
C LEU A 45 2.27 7.89 -0.56
N ALA A 46 2.22 8.83 0.38
CA ALA A 46 1.45 8.66 1.61
C ALA A 46 0.03 9.24 1.48
N LEU A 47 -0.95 8.49 1.94
CA LEU A 47 -2.33 8.93 2.13
C LEU A 47 -2.61 9.05 3.63
N VAL A 48 -2.95 10.24 4.07
CA VAL A 48 -3.33 10.54 5.45
C VAL A 48 -4.78 11.02 5.51
N GLY A 49 -5.31 11.25 6.70
CA GLY A 49 -6.67 11.76 6.93
C GLY A 49 -7.33 11.09 8.12
N GLU A 50 -8.49 11.59 8.53
CA GLU A 50 -9.23 11.07 9.68
C GLU A 50 -9.67 9.61 9.50
N SER A 51 -9.95 8.94 10.61
CA SER A 51 -10.57 7.62 10.60
C SER A 51 -11.93 7.70 9.91
N GLY A 52 -12.22 6.76 9.02
CA GLY A 52 -13.48 6.77 8.26
C GLY A 52 -13.49 7.66 7.00
N ALA A 53 -12.43 8.43 6.72
CA ALA A 53 -12.35 9.28 5.52
C ALA A 53 -12.37 8.53 4.17
N GLY A 54 -12.26 7.19 4.17
CA GLY A 54 -12.30 6.38 2.94
C GLY A 54 -10.93 5.94 2.42
N LYS A 55 -9.84 6.11 3.17
CA LYS A 55 -8.47 5.74 2.74
C LYS A 55 -8.34 4.27 2.38
N SER A 56 -8.79 3.36 3.23
CA SER A 56 -8.78 1.91 2.96
C SER A 56 -9.70 1.56 1.79
N THR A 57 -10.85 2.25 1.65
CA THR A 57 -11.72 2.11 0.49
C THR A 57 -10.99 2.48 -0.80
N LEU A 58 -10.26 3.60 -0.81
CA LEU A 58 -9.46 4.01 -1.96
C LEU A 58 -8.39 2.96 -2.29
N LEU A 59 -7.66 2.42 -1.28
CA LEU A 59 -6.71 1.33 -1.50
C LEU A 59 -7.38 0.07 -2.07
N HIS A 60 -8.58 -0.29 -1.60
CA HIS A 60 -9.32 -1.44 -2.14
C HIS A 60 -9.69 -1.24 -3.61
N LEU A 61 -10.12 -0.04 -3.99
CA LEU A 61 -10.41 0.29 -5.38
C LEU A 61 -9.16 0.27 -6.25
N LEU A 62 -8.07 0.92 -5.80
CA LEU A 62 -6.77 0.88 -6.49
C LEU A 62 -6.28 -0.55 -6.62
N GLY A 63 -6.48 -1.39 -5.60
CA GLY A 63 -6.11 -2.80 -5.61
C GLY A 63 -7.02 -3.70 -6.46
N GLY A 64 -8.13 -3.19 -7.00
CA GLY A 64 -9.14 -4.00 -7.68
C GLY A 64 -9.76 -5.06 -6.75
N LEU A 65 -9.81 -4.80 -5.44
CA LEU A 65 -10.50 -5.65 -4.45
C LEU A 65 -11.97 -5.28 -4.33
N ASP A 66 -12.31 -4.07 -4.77
CA ASP A 66 -13.69 -3.57 -4.87
C ASP A 66 -13.82 -2.79 -6.19
N ARG A 67 -15.04 -2.56 -6.64
CA ARG A 67 -15.33 -1.81 -7.86
C ARG A 67 -15.79 -0.40 -7.53
N PRO A 68 -15.34 0.60 -8.28
CA PRO A 68 -15.88 1.94 -8.13
C PRO A 68 -17.36 1.98 -8.55
N SER A 69 -18.13 2.87 -7.94
CA SER A 69 -19.51 3.16 -8.37
C SER A 69 -19.52 3.96 -9.67
N ASN A 70 -18.50 4.81 -9.88
CA ASN A 70 -18.25 5.55 -11.11
C ASN A 70 -16.75 5.86 -11.24
N GLY A 71 -16.32 6.23 -12.45
CA GLY A 71 -14.92 6.57 -12.75
C GLY A 71 -14.08 5.38 -13.19
N THR A 72 -12.80 5.62 -13.39
CA THR A 72 -11.86 4.65 -13.95
C THR A 72 -10.56 4.60 -13.18
N ILE A 73 -9.90 3.43 -13.19
CA ILE A 73 -8.57 3.22 -12.61
C ILE A 73 -7.68 2.57 -13.65
N HIS A 74 -6.53 3.19 -13.90
CA HIS A 74 -5.54 2.73 -14.87
C HIS A 74 -4.18 2.48 -14.22
N TYR A 75 -3.52 1.42 -14.68
CA TYR A 75 -2.11 1.13 -14.43
C TYR A 75 -1.38 1.16 -15.78
N GLY A 76 -0.64 2.23 -16.03
CA GLY A 76 -0.10 2.49 -17.36
C GLY A 76 -1.21 2.54 -18.41
N ALA A 77 -1.20 1.57 -19.35
CA ALA A 77 -2.22 1.45 -20.41
C ALA A 77 -3.43 0.58 -20.01
N THR A 78 -3.35 -0.15 -18.89
CA THR A 78 -4.39 -1.11 -18.48
C THR A 78 -5.44 -0.44 -17.62
N GLU A 79 -6.70 -0.44 -18.05
CA GLU A 79 -7.84 -0.03 -17.24
C GLU A 79 -8.37 -1.19 -16.42
N ILE A 80 -8.06 -1.21 -15.11
CA ILE A 80 -8.42 -2.34 -14.23
C ILE A 80 -9.89 -2.34 -13.81
N SER A 81 -10.55 -1.18 -13.82
CA SER A 81 -11.95 -1.03 -13.42
C SER A 81 -12.93 -1.76 -14.34
N ARG A 82 -12.52 -2.06 -15.59
CA ARG A 82 -13.32 -2.77 -16.59
C ARG A 82 -12.94 -4.23 -16.81
N LEU A 83 -11.88 -4.71 -16.18
CA LEU A 83 -11.49 -6.10 -16.31
C LEU A 83 -12.57 -7.03 -15.75
N ALA A 84 -12.73 -8.19 -16.37
CA ALA A 84 -13.51 -9.28 -15.79
C ALA A 84 -12.85 -9.77 -14.50
N ASP A 85 -13.62 -10.39 -13.58
CA ASP A 85 -13.12 -10.77 -12.24
C ASP A 85 -11.88 -11.66 -12.29
N SER A 86 -11.81 -12.60 -13.23
CA SER A 86 -10.66 -13.48 -13.41
C SER A 86 -9.42 -12.73 -13.92
N GLU A 87 -9.61 -11.78 -14.85
CA GLU A 87 -8.54 -10.95 -15.39
C GLU A 87 -8.01 -9.99 -14.31
N GLN A 88 -8.92 -9.39 -13.52
CA GLN A 88 -8.60 -8.51 -12.42
C GLN A 88 -7.84 -9.28 -11.31
N ALA A 89 -8.27 -10.51 -10.97
CA ALA A 89 -7.55 -11.37 -10.04
C ALA A 89 -6.14 -11.73 -10.54
N GLY A 90 -6.02 -12.03 -11.83
CA GLY A 90 -4.73 -12.27 -12.48
C GLY A 90 -3.84 -11.04 -12.48
N PHE A 91 -4.41 -9.86 -12.73
CA PHE A 91 -3.70 -8.57 -12.67
C PHE A 91 -3.18 -8.31 -11.24
N ARG A 92 -4.06 -8.37 -10.23
CA ARG A 92 -3.67 -8.20 -8.81
C ARG A 92 -2.51 -9.10 -8.43
N ASN A 93 -2.64 -10.38 -8.74
CA ASN A 93 -1.62 -11.35 -8.37
C ASN A 93 -0.24 -11.04 -9.01
N ARG A 94 -0.20 -10.48 -10.25
CA ARG A 94 1.05 -10.17 -10.95
C ARG A 94 1.64 -8.82 -10.61
N GLU A 95 0.78 -7.79 -10.50
CA GLU A 95 1.22 -6.41 -10.52
C GLU A 95 1.19 -5.75 -9.13
N ILE A 96 0.43 -6.30 -8.17
CA ILE A 96 0.16 -5.61 -6.90
C ILE A 96 0.57 -6.48 -5.71
N GLY A 97 1.44 -5.94 -4.86
CA GLY A 97 1.69 -6.44 -3.52
C GLY A 97 0.80 -5.72 -2.51
N PHE A 98 0.23 -6.47 -1.56
CA PHE A 98 -0.60 -5.91 -0.50
C PHE A 98 0.02 -6.12 0.86
N VAL A 99 -0.01 -5.06 1.68
CA VAL A 99 0.38 -5.06 3.08
C VAL A 99 -0.75 -4.43 3.89
N TRP A 100 -1.36 -5.20 4.79
CA TRP A 100 -2.47 -4.75 5.62
C TRP A 100 -2.06 -4.59 7.07
N GLN A 101 -2.77 -3.77 7.82
CA GLN A 101 -2.61 -3.63 9.27
C GLN A 101 -2.80 -4.97 10.00
N ILE A 102 -3.79 -5.77 9.59
CA ILE A 102 -3.93 -7.16 10.00
C ILE A 102 -3.13 -8.00 9.02
N HIS A 103 -2.25 -8.85 9.53
CA HIS A 103 -1.26 -9.58 8.73
C HIS A 103 -1.87 -10.55 7.71
N TYR A 104 -3.07 -11.08 7.98
CA TYR A 104 -3.74 -12.09 7.14
C TYR A 104 -2.80 -13.23 6.72
N LEU A 105 -1.90 -13.63 7.62
CA LEU A 105 -1.15 -14.87 7.44
C LEU A 105 -2.07 -16.05 7.75
N LEU A 106 -1.97 -17.08 6.95
CA LEU A 106 -2.70 -18.33 7.18
C LEU A 106 -2.05 -19.05 8.37
N PRO A 107 -2.76 -19.24 9.51
CA PRO A 107 -2.15 -19.66 10.75
C PRO A 107 -1.63 -21.11 10.72
N GLU A 108 -2.24 -21.96 9.88
CA GLU A 108 -1.85 -23.37 9.71
C GLU A 108 -0.59 -23.55 8.86
N PHE A 109 -0.22 -22.49 8.10
CA PHE A 109 0.92 -22.51 7.20
C PHE A 109 2.16 -21.91 7.86
N THR A 110 3.33 -22.40 7.45
CA THR A 110 4.62 -21.81 7.80
C THR A 110 4.82 -20.45 7.14
N ALA A 111 5.83 -19.69 7.59
CA ALA A 111 6.23 -18.44 6.93
C ALA A 111 6.56 -18.68 5.45
N LEU A 112 7.28 -19.75 5.13
CA LEU A 112 7.60 -20.12 3.76
C LEU A 112 6.35 -20.38 2.93
N GLU A 113 5.42 -21.18 3.40
CA GLU A 113 4.19 -21.51 2.68
C GLU A 113 3.30 -20.29 2.48
N ASN A 114 3.19 -19.40 3.47
CA ASN A 114 2.49 -18.13 3.34
C ASN A 114 3.09 -17.26 2.22
N VAL A 115 4.41 -17.18 2.14
CA VAL A 115 5.11 -16.40 1.11
C VAL A 115 5.01 -17.07 -0.27
N MET A 116 4.96 -18.41 -0.33
CA MET A 116 4.80 -19.15 -1.58
C MET A 116 3.44 -18.98 -2.24
N MET A 117 2.39 -18.71 -1.46
CA MET A 117 0.99 -18.75 -1.91
C MET A 117 0.73 -17.96 -3.21
N PRO A 118 1.18 -16.70 -3.39
CA PRO A 118 0.96 -15.97 -4.64
C PRO A 118 1.57 -16.64 -5.87
N LEU A 119 2.70 -17.32 -5.73
CA LEU A 119 3.37 -18.03 -6.82
C LEU A 119 2.66 -19.34 -7.15
N LEU A 120 2.19 -20.06 -6.13
CA LEU A 120 1.41 -21.29 -6.32
C LEU A 120 0.09 -21.00 -7.04
N ILE A 121 -0.58 -19.89 -6.68
CA ILE A 121 -1.80 -19.43 -7.38
C ILE A 121 -1.51 -19.11 -8.85
N ARG A 122 -0.29 -18.64 -9.19
CA ARG A 122 0.18 -18.46 -10.59
C ARG A 122 0.47 -19.78 -11.32
N GLY A 123 0.39 -20.93 -10.63
CA GLY A 123 0.74 -22.23 -11.20
C GLY A 123 2.23 -22.53 -11.25
N TRP A 124 3.05 -21.84 -10.44
CA TRP A 124 4.48 -22.14 -10.40
C TRP A 124 4.73 -23.53 -9.77
N PRO A 125 5.72 -24.28 -10.27
CA PRO A 125 6.15 -25.53 -9.62
C PRO A 125 6.57 -25.26 -8.18
N HIS A 126 6.16 -26.15 -7.26
CA HIS A 126 6.41 -26.00 -5.81
C HIS A 126 7.88 -25.72 -5.47
N ALA A 127 8.81 -26.47 -6.05
CA ALA A 127 10.25 -26.28 -5.81
C ALA A 127 10.76 -24.90 -6.21
N ARG A 128 10.27 -24.34 -7.32
CA ARG A 128 10.61 -23.00 -7.77
C ARG A 128 9.99 -21.93 -6.86
N ALA A 129 8.71 -22.10 -6.52
CA ALA A 129 8.03 -21.19 -5.59
C ALA A 129 8.73 -21.16 -4.22
N ALA A 130 9.15 -22.32 -3.70
CA ALA A 130 9.90 -22.43 -2.45
C ALA A 130 11.25 -21.69 -2.50
N SER A 131 12.02 -21.87 -3.57
CA SER A 131 13.32 -21.19 -3.75
C SER A 131 13.19 -19.67 -3.76
N GLU A 132 12.24 -19.11 -4.54
CA GLU A 132 11.98 -17.68 -4.61
C GLU A 132 11.48 -17.13 -3.27
N SER A 133 10.61 -17.88 -2.59
CA SER A 133 10.07 -17.47 -1.30
C SER A 133 11.13 -17.46 -0.20
N LEU A 134 12.06 -18.42 -0.20
CA LEU A 134 13.20 -18.42 0.70
C LEU A 134 14.11 -17.20 0.48
N ALA A 135 14.36 -16.82 -0.76
CA ALA A 135 15.13 -15.61 -1.09
C ALA A 135 14.43 -14.35 -0.56
N ARG A 136 13.10 -14.24 -0.68
CA ARG A 136 12.33 -13.12 -0.12
C ARG A 136 12.33 -13.13 1.41
N LEU A 137 12.22 -14.29 2.06
CA LEU A 137 12.35 -14.38 3.51
C LEU A 137 13.75 -14.00 3.99
N GLU A 138 14.78 -14.32 3.24
CA GLU A 138 16.16 -13.90 3.53
C GLU A 138 16.31 -12.37 3.44
N GLU A 139 15.74 -11.75 2.40
CA GLU A 139 15.75 -10.29 2.20
C GLU A 139 15.12 -9.51 3.37
N VAL A 140 14.08 -10.09 3.99
CA VAL A 140 13.42 -9.49 5.17
C VAL A 140 13.98 -10.02 6.51
N GLY A 141 15.09 -10.79 6.49
CA GLY A 141 15.75 -11.32 7.68
C GLY A 141 14.98 -12.44 8.41
N LEU A 142 14.20 -13.24 7.66
CA LEU A 142 13.37 -14.33 8.21
C LEU A 142 13.76 -15.72 7.73
N ARG A 143 14.91 -15.91 7.07
CA ARG A 143 15.34 -17.23 6.58
C ARG A 143 15.32 -18.30 7.65
N ALA A 144 15.81 -17.98 8.87
CA ALA A 144 15.84 -18.91 10.00
C ALA A 144 14.44 -19.21 10.56
N ARG A 145 13.43 -18.45 10.20
CA ARG A 145 12.04 -18.60 10.61
C ARG A 145 11.14 -19.24 9.54
N ALA A 146 11.70 -19.62 8.41
CA ALA A 146 10.94 -20.10 7.24
C ALA A 146 9.99 -21.27 7.57
N SER A 147 10.39 -22.19 8.47
CA SER A 147 9.60 -23.35 8.90
C SER A 147 8.66 -23.10 10.09
N HIS A 148 8.68 -21.89 10.68
CA HIS A 148 7.78 -21.54 11.79
C HIS A 148 6.39 -21.22 11.25
N ARG A 149 5.34 -21.65 11.97
CA ARG A 149 3.96 -21.27 11.66
C ARG A 149 3.72 -19.80 12.00
N ALA A 150 2.71 -19.20 11.35
CA ALA A 150 2.40 -17.79 11.55
C ALA A 150 2.20 -17.42 13.03
N GLY A 151 1.55 -18.28 13.83
CA GLY A 151 1.33 -18.06 15.26
C GLY A 151 2.59 -18.18 16.14
N GLU A 152 3.69 -18.72 15.61
CA GLU A 152 4.98 -18.85 16.31
C GLU A 152 5.89 -17.63 16.07
N LEU A 153 5.47 -16.73 15.20
CA LEU A 153 6.20 -15.51 14.86
C LEU A 153 5.73 -14.34 15.76
N SER A 154 6.67 -13.51 16.20
CA SER A 154 6.34 -12.23 16.82
C SER A 154 5.62 -11.30 15.82
N GLY A 155 4.91 -10.27 16.30
CA GLY A 155 4.21 -9.31 15.43
C GLY A 155 5.10 -8.68 14.36
N GLY A 156 6.32 -8.29 14.71
CA GLY A 156 7.30 -7.76 13.75
C GLY A 156 7.80 -8.81 12.76
N GLU A 157 7.95 -10.09 13.18
CA GLU A 157 8.28 -11.18 12.27
C GLU A 157 7.13 -11.49 11.31
N GLN A 158 5.88 -11.47 11.81
CA GLN A 158 4.68 -11.63 10.97
C GLN A 158 4.62 -10.52 9.91
N GLN A 159 4.87 -9.27 10.29
CA GLN A 159 4.85 -8.15 9.35
C GLN A 159 5.97 -8.28 8.30
N ARG A 160 7.16 -8.73 8.67
CA ARG A 160 8.22 -9.03 7.69
C ARG A 160 7.82 -10.16 6.74
N ALA A 161 7.14 -11.20 7.23
CA ALA A 161 6.62 -12.27 6.37
C ALA A 161 5.55 -11.76 5.39
N VAL A 162 4.68 -10.81 5.82
CA VAL A 162 3.72 -10.13 4.95
C VAL A 162 4.42 -9.33 3.86
N LEU A 163 5.48 -8.58 4.19
CA LEU A 163 6.31 -7.86 3.20
C LEU A 163 6.93 -8.82 2.19
N ALA A 164 7.50 -9.94 2.65
CA ALA A 164 8.05 -10.97 1.76
C ALA A 164 6.96 -11.55 0.83
N ARG A 165 5.78 -11.87 1.37
CA ARG A 165 4.62 -12.36 0.60
C ARG A 165 4.15 -11.33 -0.44
N ALA A 166 4.09 -10.06 -0.07
CA ALA A 166 3.69 -8.99 -0.98
C ALA A 166 4.65 -8.86 -2.17
N LEU A 167 5.94 -9.12 -1.96
CA LEU A 167 7.00 -8.90 -2.96
C LEU A 167 7.42 -10.16 -3.73
N VAL A 168 7.02 -11.37 -3.31
CA VAL A 168 7.49 -12.63 -3.90
C VAL A 168 7.19 -12.74 -5.39
N GLY A 169 6.09 -12.13 -5.83
CA GLY A 169 5.69 -12.08 -7.23
C GLY A 169 6.39 -11.02 -8.06
N SER A 170 7.33 -10.27 -7.50
CA SER A 170 7.98 -9.10 -8.13
C SER A 170 6.94 -8.12 -8.70
N PRO A 171 6.00 -7.60 -7.87
CA PRO A 171 4.99 -6.66 -8.33
C PRO A 171 5.64 -5.33 -8.73
N SER A 172 4.93 -4.55 -9.54
CA SER A 172 5.30 -3.16 -9.86
C SER A 172 4.75 -2.16 -8.85
N VAL A 173 3.72 -2.55 -8.11
CA VAL A 173 3.00 -1.68 -7.15
C VAL A 173 2.92 -2.34 -5.77
N LEU A 174 3.07 -1.53 -4.74
CA LEU A 174 2.82 -1.89 -3.35
C LEU A 174 1.70 -1.01 -2.79
N LEU A 175 0.63 -1.63 -2.32
CA LEU A 175 -0.45 -0.97 -1.59
C LEU A 175 -0.37 -1.39 -0.12
N ALA A 176 -0.19 -0.41 0.78
CA ALA A 176 -0.03 -0.68 2.20
C ALA A 176 -1.04 0.13 3.03
N ASP A 177 -1.80 -0.55 3.88
CA ASP A 177 -2.72 0.05 4.84
C ASP A 177 -2.17 -0.13 6.25
N GLU A 178 -1.71 0.97 6.86
CA GLU A 178 -1.14 1.00 8.21
C GLU A 178 -0.10 -0.11 8.47
N PRO A 179 0.98 -0.20 7.66
CA PRO A 179 1.90 -1.34 7.68
C PRO A 179 2.65 -1.55 9.00
N SER A 180 2.55 -0.61 9.94
CA SER A 180 3.15 -0.67 11.28
C SER A 180 2.14 -0.43 12.40
N GLY A 181 0.83 -0.32 12.08
CA GLY A 181 -0.20 0.19 13.00
C GLY A 181 -0.42 -0.65 14.27
N ASN A 182 -0.10 -1.94 14.27
CA ASN A 182 -0.26 -2.85 15.41
C ASN A 182 1.05 -3.15 16.16
N LEU A 183 2.13 -2.40 15.87
CA LEU A 183 3.45 -2.65 16.42
C LEU A 183 3.85 -1.55 17.41
N ASP A 184 4.71 -1.89 18.36
CA ASP A 184 5.34 -0.86 19.18
C ASP A 184 6.20 0.08 18.32
N PHE A 185 6.47 1.27 18.85
CA PHE A 185 7.16 2.32 18.10
C PHE A 185 8.48 1.86 17.47
N ARG A 186 9.32 1.16 18.24
CA ARG A 186 10.64 0.71 17.77
C ARG A 186 10.53 -0.32 16.65
N THR A 187 9.63 -1.27 16.81
CA THR A 187 9.36 -2.29 15.79
C THR A 187 8.73 -1.65 14.55
N GLY A 188 7.83 -0.68 14.72
CA GLY A 188 7.21 0.09 13.64
C GLY A 188 8.24 0.84 12.80
N GLU A 189 9.23 1.51 13.44
CA GLU A 189 10.34 2.18 12.76
C GLU A 189 11.20 1.20 11.95
N MET A 190 11.50 0.02 12.51
CA MET A 190 12.26 -1.02 11.79
C MET A 190 11.50 -1.52 10.55
N ILE A 191 10.18 -1.76 10.68
CA ILE A 191 9.34 -2.21 9.57
C ILE A 191 9.24 -1.14 8.49
N PHE A 192 9.05 0.13 8.87
CA PHE A 192 8.97 1.21 7.90
C PHE A 192 10.30 1.42 7.16
N SER A 193 11.43 1.37 7.87
CA SER A 193 12.77 1.45 7.25
C SER A 193 13.04 0.28 6.29
N LEU A 194 12.60 -0.93 6.66
CA LEU A 194 12.68 -2.08 5.76
C LEU A 194 11.81 -1.87 4.50
N LEU A 195 10.58 -1.37 4.67
CA LEU A 195 9.66 -1.09 3.55
C LEU A 195 10.27 -0.05 2.59
N GLU A 196 10.87 1.02 3.09
CA GLU A 196 11.58 2.01 2.25
C GLU A 196 12.77 1.39 1.49
N GLY A 197 13.56 0.55 2.17
CA GLY A 197 14.64 -0.19 1.53
C GLY A 197 14.14 -1.05 0.38
N LEU A 198 13.07 -1.82 0.62
CA LEU A 198 12.43 -2.68 -0.38
C LEU A 198 11.81 -1.86 -1.52
N HIS A 199 11.13 -0.74 -1.22
CA HIS A 199 10.59 0.16 -2.23
C HIS A 199 11.68 0.63 -3.20
N ARG A 200 12.82 1.08 -2.69
CA ARG A 200 13.95 1.56 -3.51
C ARG A 200 14.61 0.43 -4.29
N SER A 201 14.90 -0.71 -3.65
CA SER A 201 15.61 -1.83 -4.26
C SER A 201 14.81 -2.48 -5.39
N HIS A 202 13.49 -2.59 -5.22
CA HIS A 202 12.57 -3.15 -6.21
C HIS A 202 11.98 -2.11 -7.17
N ARG A 203 12.27 -0.80 -6.98
CA ARG A 203 11.73 0.31 -7.78
C ARG A 203 10.21 0.30 -7.83
N LEU A 204 9.58 0.08 -6.67
CA LEU A 204 8.13 -0.02 -6.55
C LEU A 204 7.47 1.34 -6.75
N THR A 205 6.24 1.35 -7.24
CA THR A 205 5.31 2.45 -7.07
C THR A 205 4.46 2.13 -5.84
N SER A 206 4.52 2.95 -4.79
CA SER A 206 3.90 2.59 -3.50
C SER A 206 2.84 3.60 -3.08
N VAL A 207 1.69 3.12 -2.61
CA VAL A 207 0.66 3.95 -1.97
C VAL A 207 0.47 3.43 -0.55
N LEU A 208 0.79 4.27 0.43
CA LEU A 208 0.76 3.92 1.84
C LEU A 208 -0.30 4.75 2.57
N VAL A 209 -1.23 4.10 3.22
CA VAL A 209 -2.09 4.75 4.21
C VAL A 209 -1.37 4.72 5.55
N THR A 210 -1.25 5.86 6.21
CA THR A 210 -0.70 5.93 7.56
C THR A 210 -1.27 7.12 8.34
N HIS A 211 -1.45 6.93 9.64
CA HIS A 211 -1.76 8.00 10.60
C HIS A 211 -0.51 8.53 11.31
N ASN A 212 0.68 7.95 11.03
CA ASN A 212 1.94 8.38 11.62
C ASN A 212 2.58 9.50 10.78
N PRO A 213 2.63 10.76 11.27
CA PRO A 213 3.18 11.88 10.52
C PRO A 213 4.68 11.74 10.21
N SER A 214 5.44 11.01 11.04
CA SER A 214 6.87 10.81 10.78
C SER A 214 7.09 9.88 9.59
N PHE A 215 6.25 8.85 9.41
CA PHE A 215 6.31 7.97 8.25
C PHE A 215 5.82 8.67 6.98
N ALA A 216 4.73 9.43 7.08
CA ALA A 216 4.22 10.20 5.96
C ALA A 216 5.28 11.16 5.38
N ARG A 217 6.02 11.88 6.25
CA ARG A 217 7.10 12.80 5.82
C ARG A 217 8.31 12.14 5.15
N ARG A 218 8.46 10.83 5.25
CA ARG A 218 9.53 10.05 4.58
C ARG A 218 9.12 9.59 3.18
N CYS A 219 7.86 9.76 2.81
CA CYS A 219 7.36 9.49 1.46
C CYS A 219 7.66 10.67 0.53
N ASP A 220 7.68 10.42 -0.78
CA ASP A 220 7.98 11.44 -1.79
C ASP A 220 6.89 12.52 -1.86
N ARG A 221 5.64 12.14 -1.59
CA ARG A 221 4.49 13.03 -1.55
C ARG A 221 3.47 12.56 -0.51
N VAL A 222 2.76 13.54 0.07
CA VAL A 222 1.70 13.28 1.06
C VAL A 222 0.41 13.95 0.59
N LEU A 223 -0.68 13.18 0.55
CA LEU A 223 -2.02 13.67 0.29
C LEU A 223 -2.92 13.40 1.49
N SER A 224 -3.73 14.38 1.87
CA SER A 224 -4.82 14.18 2.84
C SER A 224 -6.12 13.87 2.10
N LEU A 225 -6.82 12.82 2.56
CA LEU A 225 -8.18 12.52 2.14
C LEU A 225 -9.16 13.11 3.16
N GLU A 226 -9.85 14.17 2.75
CA GLU A 226 -10.77 14.93 3.59
C GLU A 226 -12.03 15.27 2.80
N ASN A 227 -13.19 15.12 3.41
CA ASN A 227 -14.49 15.45 2.80
C ASN A 227 -14.70 14.84 1.40
N GLY A 228 -14.16 13.63 1.20
CA GLY A 228 -14.25 12.91 -0.07
C GLY A 228 -13.31 13.41 -1.17
N GLY A 229 -12.40 14.35 -0.89
CA GLY A 229 -11.41 14.89 -1.82
C GLY A 229 -9.97 14.68 -1.36
N LEU A 230 -9.01 14.72 -2.29
CA LEU A 230 -7.58 14.66 -2.02
C LEU A 230 -6.97 16.06 -2.10
N ALA A 231 -6.23 16.44 -1.07
CA ALA A 231 -5.47 17.69 -1.03
C ALA A 231 -4.01 17.42 -0.64
N PRO A 232 -3.02 18.13 -1.21
CA PRO A 232 -1.66 18.10 -0.71
C PRO A 232 -1.62 18.55 0.75
N LEU A 233 -0.89 17.84 1.60
CA LEU A 233 -0.60 18.36 2.93
C LEU A 233 0.30 19.59 2.79
N PRO A 234 -0.03 20.72 3.43
CA PRO A 234 0.86 21.87 3.45
C PRO A 234 2.20 21.44 4.10
N GLU A 235 3.31 21.83 3.47
CA GLU A 235 4.62 21.68 4.11
C GLU A 235 4.54 22.35 5.49
N PRO A 236 5.14 21.74 6.55
CA PRO A 236 5.19 22.39 7.83
C PRO A 236 5.88 23.73 7.63
N THR A 237 5.13 24.83 7.78
CA THR A 237 5.71 26.17 7.83
C THR A 237 6.72 26.15 8.95
N ASN A 238 8.00 26.31 8.62
CA ASN A 238 9.07 26.55 9.58
C ASN A 238 8.80 27.92 10.24
N SER A 239 7.81 27.97 11.13
CA SER A 239 7.69 29.03 12.09
C SER A 239 8.82 28.82 13.09
N HIS A 240 9.92 29.51 12.86
CA HIS A 240 10.88 29.76 13.94
C HIS A 240 10.10 30.19 15.18
N PRO A 241 10.32 29.59 16.34
CA PRO A 241 9.79 30.17 17.57
C PRO A 241 10.39 31.57 17.67
N ALA A 242 9.50 32.56 17.68
CA ALA A 242 9.86 33.94 17.95
C ALA A 242 10.62 33.98 19.28
N SER A 243 11.79 34.61 19.23
CA SER A 243 12.60 35.17 20.32
C SER A 243 11.97 35.10 21.70
N GLU A 244 12.68 34.42 22.63
CA GLU A 244 12.45 34.55 24.07
C GLU A 244 12.43 36.03 24.45
N PRO A 245 11.51 36.47 25.33
CA PRO A 245 11.60 37.80 25.92
C PRO A 245 12.80 37.83 26.87
N GLU A 246 13.75 38.72 26.62
CA GLU A 246 14.77 39.11 27.57
C GLU A 246 14.09 39.64 28.84
N TYR A 247 14.22 38.91 29.93
CA TYR A 247 13.91 39.44 31.25
C TYR A 247 15.14 40.24 31.73
N LEU A 248 14.98 41.57 31.79
CA LEU A 248 15.81 42.49 32.62
C LEU A 248 15.49 42.32 34.10
#